data_c5429e49d5569524d1402e4ae3275018
#
_entry.id   c5429e49d5569524d1402e4ae3275018
#
_cell.length_a   1.000
_cell.length_b   1.000
_cell.length_c   1.000
_cell.angle_alpha   90.00
_cell.angle_beta   90.00
_cell.angle_gamma   90.00
#
_symmetry.space_group_name_H-M   'P 1'
#
loop_
_entity.id
_entity.type
_entity.pdbx_description
1 polymer ?
#
loop_
_entity_poly.entity_id
_entity_poly.type
_entity_poly.pdbx_seq_one_letter_code
_entity_poly.pdbx_strand_id
1 'polypeptide(L)'
;SIKGVFLGSEGTTSEDKKHISKFFNCRVVHWYGQTEKVALAVDVDSNDMFRVYTSYGYPRIVNGELVSTSFVNKALPLINFMTGDGAEIIENDKHIYIKNLKSRRGKDFVYLDENKKIPTTSINLHSKIQDDIVSYQIHQNKFAKIEIRVLQKTSSKMDSKKLLKIFTLEMKENLKDFKIEVKLVNEDKIVKSHRGKKIFLVQELK
;
A
#
# COMPACT_ATOMS: atom_id res chain seq x y z
N SER A 1 23.72 -18.51 3.33
CA SER A 1 23.50 -17.79 2.08
C SER A 1 22.02 -17.71 1.77
N ILE A 2 21.54 -16.55 1.32
CA ILE A 2 20.14 -16.35 0.90
C ILE A 2 19.97 -17.07 -0.44
N LYS A 3 18.93 -17.91 -0.54
CA LYS A 3 18.63 -18.70 -1.75
C LYS A 3 17.69 -18.01 -2.72
N GLY A 4 16.89 -17.06 -2.23
CA GLY A 4 15.96 -16.28 -3.03
C GLY A 4 15.31 -15.19 -2.20
N VAL A 5 14.87 -14.11 -2.85
CA VAL A 5 14.11 -13.02 -2.24
C VAL A 5 12.73 -13.00 -2.84
N PHE A 6 11.71 -12.99 -1.99
CA PHE A 6 10.31 -12.87 -2.38
C PHE A 6 9.81 -11.48 -2.03
N LEU A 7 9.35 -10.74 -3.03
CA LEU A 7 8.77 -9.42 -2.90
C LEU A 7 7.24 -9.51 -3.05
N GLY A 8 6.54 -8.72 -2.27
CA GLY A 8 5.08 -8.62 -2.33
C GLY A 8 4.59 -7.37 -1.61
N SER A 9 3.32 -7.05 -1.75
CA SER A 9 2.60 -5.94 -1.10
C SER A 9 2.97 -4.54 -1.59
N GLU A 10 4.18 -4.32 -2.10
CA GLU A 10 4.67 -3.01 -2.52
C GLU A 10 5.11 -3.04 -3.99
N GLY A 11 4.97 -1.87 -4.65
CA GLY A 11 5.49 -1.68 -5.99
C GLY A 11 7.03 -1.63 -5.97
N THR A 12 7.67 -2.55 -6.66
CA THR A 12 9.13 -2.62 -6.80
C THR A 12 9.48 -2.55 -8.27
N THR A 13 10.39 -1.67 -8.65
CA THR A 13 10.81 -1.53 -10.04
C THR A 13 11.70 -2.67 -10.50
N SER A 14 11.82 -2.88 -11.81
CA SER A 14 12.76 -3.85 -12.38
C SER A 14 14.23 -3.53 -12.02
N GLU A 15 14.55 -2.26 -11.83
CA GLU A 15 15.87 -1.82 -11.37
C GLU A 15 16.14 -2.22 -9.93
N ASP A 16 15.19 -1.99 -9.02
CA ASP A 16 15.29 -2.42 -7.62
C ASP A 16 15.47 -3.94 -7.53
N LYS A 17 14.72 -4.71 -8.32
CA LYS A 17 14.84 -6.17 -8.36
C LYS A 17 16.22 -6.61 -8.82
N LYS A 18 16.80 -5.95 -9.83
CA LYS A 18 18.18 -6.21 -10.29
C LYS A 18 19.20 -5.87 -9.20
N HIS A 19 19.05 -4.75 -8.50
CA HIS A 19 19.92 -4.38 -7.38
C HIS A 19 19.88 -5.42 -6.27
N ILE A 20 18.68 -5.83 -5.84
CA ILE A 20 18.48 -6.85 -4.80
C ILE A 20 19.11 -8.18 -5.23
N SER A 21 18.84 -8.60 -6.48
CA SER A 21 19.41 -9.85 -7.01
C SER A 21 20.94 -9.83 -7.02
N LYS A 22 21.55 -8.73 -7.45
CA LYS A 22 22.99 -8.55 -7.48
C LYS A 22 23.58 -8.52 -6.06
N PHE A 23 22.96 -7.80 -5.14
CA PHE A 23 23.46 -7.66 -3.77
C PHE A 23 23.47 -8.99 -3.02
N PHE A 24 22.38 -9.75 -3.10
CA PHE A 24 22.25 -11.04 -2.41
C PHE A 24 22.74 -12.24 -3.24
N ASN A 25 23.15 -12.02 -4.48
CA ASN A 25 23.52 -13.07 -5.45
C ASN A 25 22.48 -14.21 -5.50
N CYS A 26 21.20 -13.85 -5.64
CA CYS A 26 20.10 -14.81 -5.65
C CYS A 26 18.95 -14.35 -6.56
N ARG A 27 18.04 -15.28 -6.81
CA ARG A 27 16.82 -14.98 -7.59
C ARG A 27 15.87 -14.11 -6.81
N VAL A 28 15.27 -13.13 -7.48
CA VAL A 28 14.18 -12.30 -6.96
C VAL A 28 12.88 -12.70 -7.63
N VAL A 29 11.86 -12.95 -6.84
CA VAL A 29 10.49 -13.25 -7.28
C VAL A 29 9.57 -12.20 -6.72
N HIS A 30 8.83 -11.53 -7.57
CA HIS A 30 7.85 -10.53 -7.16
C HIS A 30 6.44 -11.05 -7.45
N TRP A 31 5.58 -11.07 -6.44
CA TRP A 31 4.20 -11.51 -6.60
C TRP A 31 3.21 -10.38 -6.39
N TYR A 32 2.13 -10.42 -7.16
CA TYR A 32 0.96 -9.56 -7.03
C TYR A 32 -0.23 -10.37 -6.52
N GLY A 33 -0.93 -9.83 -5.54
CA GLY A 33 -2.14 -10.43 -5.00
C GLY A 33 -2.79 -9.51 -3.95
N GLN A 34 -3.99 -9.85 -3.53
CA GLN A 34 -4.75 -9.12 -2.53
C GLN A 34 -5.26 -10.06 -1.43
N THR A 35 -5.57 -9.46 -0.27
CA THR A 35 -6.21 -10.18 0.86
C THR A 35 -7.54 -10.80 0.46
N GLU A 36 -8.25 -10.18 -0.47
CA GLU A 36 -9.53 -10.62 -1.03
C GLU A 36 -9.40 -11.89 -1.88
N LYS A 37 -8.18 -12.28 -2.23
CA LYS A 37 -7.86 -13.50 -3.00
C LYS A 37 -8.56 -13.55 -4.37
N VAL A 38 -8.59 -12.44 -5.09
CA VAL A 38 -9.23 -12.36 -6.42
C VAL A 38 -8.26 -12.55 -7.57
N ALA A 39 -6.98 -12.23 -7.38
CA ALA A 39 -5.94 -12.44 -8.36
C ALA A 39 -4.64 -12.88 -7.69
N LEU A 40 -3.86 -13.70 -8.39
CA LEU A 40 -2.48 -14.02 -8.06
C LEU A 40 -1.67 -14.03 -9.34
N ALA A 41 -0.58 -13.27 -9.35
CA ALA A 41 0.34 -13.23 -10.47
C ALA A 41 1.78 -13.08 -10.00
N VAL A 42 2.75 -13.55 -10.77
CA VAL A 42 4.16 -13.61 -10.36
C VAL A 42 5.06 -13.17 -11.50
N ASP A 43 5.94 -12.21 -11.22
CA ASP A 43 7.07 -11.84 -12.05
C ASP A 43 8.32 -12.58 -11.55
N VAL A 44 8.77 -13.53 -12.33
CA VAL A 44 9.95 -14.37 -12.03
C VAL A 44 11.20 -13.95 -12.80
N ASP A 45 11.05 -13.08 -13.79
CA ASP A 45 12.11 -12.65 -14.70
C ASP A 45 12.56 -11.21 -14.46
N SER A 46 11.99 -10.56 -13.43
CA SER A 46 12.27 -9.17 -13.05
C SER A 46 12.08 -8.16 -14.21
N ASN A 47 11.08 -8.42 -15.07
CA ASN A 47 10.76 -7.63 -16.24
C ASN A 47 9.42 -6.88 -16.14
N ASP A 48 8.82 -6.85 -14.94
CA ASP A 48 7.53 -6.24 -14.64
C ASP A 48 6.33 -6.84 -15.41
N MET A 49 6.50 -8.08 -15.88
CA MET A 49 5.44 -8.90 -16.46
C MET A 49 5.02 -9.99 -15.47
N PHE A 50 3.86 -9.84 -14.88
CA PHE A 50 3.33 -10.76 -13.88
C PHE A 50 2.47 -11.83 -14.55
N ARG A 51 2.97 -13.06 -14.60
CA ARG A 51 2.21 -14.20 -15.10
C ARG A 51 1.09 -14.57 -14.14
N VAL A 52 -0.14 -14.57 -14.63
CA VAL A 52 -1.35 -14.87 -13.87
C VAL A 52 -1.51 -16.35 -13.61
N TYR A 53 -1.90 -16.72 -12.40
CA TYR A 53 -2.39 -18.05 -12.07
C TYR A 53 -3.91 -18.12 -12.30
N THR A 54 -4.32 -18.54 -13.49
CA THR A 54 -5.72 -18.55 -13.91
C THR A 54 -6.60 -19.53 -13.12
N SER A 55 -6.01 -20.52 -12.46
CA SER A 55 -6.71 -21.39 -11.50
C SER A 55 -7.04 -20.70 -10.17
N TYR A 56 -6.39 -19.57 -9.88
CA TYR A 56 -6.64 -18.79 -8.67
C TYR A 56 -7.75 -17.75 -8.87
N GLY A 57 -7.78 -17.10 -10.02
CA GLY A 57 -8.75 -16.09 -10.37
C GLY A 57 -8.57 -15.63 -11.82
N TYR A 58 -9.60 -15.05 -12.39
CA TYR A 58 -9.58 -14.57 -13.78
C TYR A 58 -9.62 -13.05 -13.84
N PRO A 59 -8.50 -12.39 -14.18
CA PRO A 59 -8.42 -10.94 -14.28
C PRO A 59 -8.86 -10.44 -15.66
N ARG A 60 -9.38 -9.22 -15.69
CA ARG A 60 -9.66 -8.43 -16.89
C ARG A 60 -9.47 -6.95 -16.62
N ILE A 61 -9.42 -6.12 -17.65
CA ILE A 61 -9.36 -4.66 -17.51
C ILE A 61 -10.73 -4.06 -17.80
N VAL A 62 -11.19 -3.20 -16.90
CA VAL A 62 -12.40 -2.39 -17.09
C VAL A 62 -12.05 -0.95 -16.75
N ASN A 63 -12.19 -0.05 -17.72
CA ASN A 63 -11.86 1.38 -17.58
C ASN A 63 -10.43 1.63 -17.04
N GLY A 64 -9.45 0.82 -17.46
CA GLY A 64 -8.06 0.93 -17.01
C GLY A 64 -7.78 0.35 -15.62
N GLU A 65 -8.79 -0.21 -14.94
CA GLU A 65 -8.68 -0.85 -13.64
C GLU A 65 -8.70 -2.37 -13.77
N LEU A 66 -7.87 -3.03 -12.97
CA LEU A 66 -7.86 -4.49 -12.85
C LEU A 66 -9.09 -4.96 -12.09
N VAL A 67 -9.89 -5.76 -12.74
CA VAL A 67 -11.08 -6.41 -12.20
C VAL A 67 -10.87 -7.90 -12.23
N SER A 68 -11.18 -8.63 -11.17
CA SER A 68 -10.96 -10.07 -11.15
C SER A 68 -12.09 -10.84 -10.46
N THR A 69 -12.27 -12.08 -10.89
CA THR A 69 -13.18 -13.04 -10.26
C THR A 69 -12.37 -14.10 -9.53
N SER A 70 -12.65 -14.29 -8.23
CA SER A 70 -11.98 -15.29 -7.41
C SER A 70 -12.51 -16.69 -7.65
N PHE A 71 -11.61 -17.68 -7.75
CA PHE A 71 -11.98 -19.09 -7.78
C PHE A 71 -11.67 -19.82 -6.46
N VAL A 72 -10.90 -19.17 -5.58
CA VAL A 72 -10.42 -19.79 -4.34
C VAL A 72 -11.11 -19.26 -3.08
N ASN A 73 -11.74 -18.09 -3.14
CA ASN A 73 -12.44 -17.52 -2.00
C ASN A 73 -13.87 -18.04 -1.92
N LYS A 74 -14.04 -19.22 -1.33
CA LYS A 74 -15.35 -19.87 -1.21
C LYS A 74 -16.25 -19.25 -0.15
N ALA A 75 -15.66 -18.62 0.87
CA ALA A 75 -16.40 -18.00 1.97
C ALA A 75 -17.08 -16.67 1.52
N LEU A 76 -16.43 -15.95 0.61
CA LEU A 76 -16.94 -14.71 0.02
C LEU A 76 -16.68 -14.76 -1.49
N PRO A 77 -17.58 -15.30 -2.29
CA PRO A 77 -17.41 -15.37 -3.74
C PRO A 77 -17.39 -13.97 -4.34
N LEU A 78 -16.22 -13.51 -4.75
CA LEU A 78 -16.03 -12.20 -5.35
C LEU A 78 -16.03 -12.35 -6.88
N ILE A 79 -17.10 -11.85 -7.51
CA ILE A 79 -17.25 -11.84 -8.96
C ILE A 79 -17.07 -10.41 -9.45
N ASN A 80 -16.19 -10.22 -10.44
CA ASN A 80 -15.89 -8.91 -11.02
C ASN A 80 -15.49 -7.87 -9.95
N PHE A 81 -14.69 -8.29 -9.00
CA PHE A 81 -14.20 -7.40 -7.94
C PHE A 81 -13.22 -6.38 -8.52
N MET A 82 -13.53 -5.11 -8.30
CA MET A 82 -12.66 -3.98 -8.67
C MET A 82 -11.55 -3.83 -7.65
N THR A 83 -10.30 -4.07 -8.06
CA THR A 83 -9.14 -4.04 -7.15
C THR A 83 -8.72 -2.63 -6.74
N GLY A 84 -9.05 -1.63 -7.57
CA GLY A 84 -8.56 -0.27 -7.48
C GLY A 84 -7.16 -0.08 -8.08
N ASP A 85 -6.54 -1.14 -8.59
CA ASP A 85 -5.22 -1.07 -9.21
C ASP A 85 -5.36 -0.90 -10.72
N GLY A 86 -4.60 0.04 -11.29
CA GLY A 86 -4.50 0.20 -12.75
C GLY A 86 -3.54 -0.84 -13.33
N ALA A 87 -3.87 -1.40 -14.48
CA ALA A 87 -3.01 -2.36 -15.14
C ALA A 87 -3.35 -2.51 -16.64
N GLU A 88 -2.52 -3.26 -17.33
CA GLU A 88 -2.78 -3.76 -18.67
C GLU A 88 -2.68 -5.29 -18.65
N ILE A 89 -3.46 -5.96 -19.51
CA ILE A 89 -3.37 -7.41 -19.71
C ILE A 89 -2.80 -7.68 -21.10
N ILE A 90 -1.87 -8.62 -21.15
CA ILE A 90 -1.39 -9.25 -22.38
C ILE A 90 -1.75 -10.73 -22.29
N GLU A 91 -2.33 -11.26 -23.33
CA GLU A 91 -2.66 -12.67 -23.45
C GLU A 91 -1.94 -13.26 -24.67
N ASN A 92 -1.38 -14.44 -24.49
CA ASN A 92 -0.88 -15.26 -25.57
C ASN A 92 -1.48 -16.67 -25.45
N ASP A 93 -1.19 -17.56 -26.41
CA ASP A 93 -1.77 -18.91 -26.49
C ASP A 93 -1.62 -19.77 -25.23
N LYS A 94 -0.70 -19.38 -24.31
CA LYS A 94 -0.39 -20.20 -23.13
C LYS A 94 -0.65 -19.48 -21.81
N HIS A 95 -0.53 -18.16 -21.76
CA HIS A 95 -0.51 -17.41 -20.49
C HIS A 95 -1.15 -16.04 -20.62
N ILE A 96 -1.71 -15.60 -19.50
CA ILE A 96 -2.15 -14.24 -19.27
C ILE A 96 -1.09 -13.53 -18.42
N TYR A 97 -0.73 -12.31 -18.78
CA TYR A 97 0.21 -11.45 -18.05
C TYR A 97 -0.44 -10.13 -17.69
N ILE A 98 -0.14 -9.65 -16.48
CA ILE A 98 -0.43 -8.30 -16.04
C ILE A 98 0.86 -7.49 -16.18
N LYS A 99 0.79 -6.33 -16.84
CA LYS A 99 1.89 -5.37 -16.92
C LYS A 99 1.42 -3.95 -16.57
N ASN A 100 2.38 -3.02 -16.45
CA ASN A 100 2.10 -1.62 -16.10
C ASN A 100 1.23 -1.51 -14.85
N LEU A 101 1.45 -2.41 -13.90
CA LEU A 101 0.70 -2.47 -12.65
C LEU A 101 0.94 -1.18 -11.84
N LYS A 102 -0.15 -0.44 -11.61
CA LYS A 102 -0.15 0.80 -10.83
C LYS A 102 -0.98 0.57 -9.59
N SER A 103 -0.32 0.25 -8.49
CA SER A 103 -0.99 0.10 -7.19
C SER A 103 -1.73 1.40 -6.83
N ARG A 104 -2.93 1.26 -6.32
CA ARG A 104 -3.71 2.37 -5.78
C ARG A 104 -2.94 3.13 -4.70
N ARG A 105 -2.18 2.42 -3.86
CA ARG A 105 -1.36 2.99 -2.79
C ARG A 105 -0.02 3.53 -3.26
N GLY A 106 0.50 3.06 -4.37
CA GLY A 106 1.79 3.48 -4.92
C GLY A 106 1.83 4.88 -5.53
N LYS A 107 0.72 5.64 -5.47
CA LYS A 107 0.63 7.04 -5.89
C LYS A 107 0.70 8.03 -4.73
N ASP A 108 0.59 7.56 -3.51
CA ASP A 108 0.53 8.41 -2.33
C ASP A 108 1.93 8.52 -1.72
N PHE A 109 2.56 9.66 -1.92
CA PHE A 109 3.88 9.97 -1.37
C PHE A 109 3.78 11.19 -0.45
N VAL A 110 4.55 11.18 0.64
CA VAL A 110 4.86 12.39 1.40
C VAL A 110 6.18 12.95 0.91
N TYR A 111 6.26 14.25 0.69
CA TYR A 111 7.39 14.91 0.04
C TYR A 111 8.24 15.65 1.06
N LEU A 112 9.53 15.36 1.07
CA LEU A 112 10.53 16.09 1.85
C LEU A 112 10.93 17.38 1.10
N ASP A 113 11.16 17.25 -0.20
CA ASP A 113 11.41 18.33 -1.16
C ASP A 113 10.89 17.88 -2.55
N GLU A 114 11.19 18.63 -3.60
CA GLU A 114 10.76 18.33 -4.97
C GLU A 114 11.29 16.98 -5.50
N ASN A 115 12.45 16.54 -4.99
CA ASN A 115 13.15 15.36 -5.48
C ASN A 115 13.07 14.18 -4.51
N LYS A 116 12.86 14.45 -3.20
CA LYS A 116 12.82 13.41 -2.15
C LYS A 116 11.40 13.18 -1.66
N LYS A 117 10.95 11.95 -1.77
CA LYS A 117 9.62 11.53 -1.32
C LYS A 117 9.68 10.14 -0.67
N ILE A 118 8.76 9.90 0.25
CA ILE A 118 8.57 8.61 0.92
C ILE A 118 7.19 8.08 0.56
N PRO A 119 7.05 6.84 0.08
CA PRO A 119 5.74 6.25 -0.18
C PRO A 119 4.98 6.05 1.14
N THR A 120 3.69 6.33 1.14
CA THR A 120 2.86 6.15 2.35
C THR A 120 2.79 4.72 2.85
N THR A 121 3.06 3.76 1.98
CA THR A 121 3.17 2.33 2.31
C THR A 121 4.34 2.00 3.24
N SER A 122 5.37 2.86 3.27
CA SER A 122 6.50 2.73 4.21
C SER A 122 6.17 3.27 5.61
N ILE A 123 5.02 3.95 5.77
CA ILE A 123 4.62 4.57 7.03
C ILE A 123 3.72 3.60 7.77
N ASN A 124 4.31 2.74 8.58
CA ASN A 124 3.61 1.66 9.28
C ASN A 124 3.71 1.82 10.80
N LEU A 125 2.63 1.45 11.48
CA LEU A 125 2.63 1.26 12.92
C LEU A 125 2.98 -0.20 13.23
N HIS A 126 3.99 -0.41 14.07
CA HIS A 126 4.44 -1.76 14.43
C HIS A 126 4.07 -2.15 15.87
N SER A 127 3.65 -1.19 16.68
CA SER A 127 3.26 -1.42 18.06
C SER A 127 1.79 -1.81 18.20
N LYS A 128 1.42 -2.31 19.40
CA LYS A 128 0.04 -2.59 19.78
C LYS A 128 -0.87 -1.35 19.85
N ILE A 129 -0.33 -0.16 19.59
CA ILE A 129 -1.12 1.08 19.58
C ILE A 129 -2.27 1.04 18.57
N GLN A 130 -2.15 0.21 17.53
CA GLN A 130 -3.22 -0.03 16.56
C GLN A 130 -4.52 -0.54 17.22
N ASP A 131 -4.41 -1.20 18.36
CA ASP A 131 -5.58 -1.70 19.10
C ASP A 131 -6.39 -0.57 19.73
N ASP A 132 -5.77 0.59 19.97
CA ASP A 132 -6.34 1.75 20.65
C ASP A 132 -6.84 2.84 19.71
N ILE A 133 -6.56 2.74 18.40
CA ILE A 133 -6.98 3.70 17.41
C ILE A 133 -7.99 3.12 16.40
N VAL A 134 -8.88 3.96 15.91
CA VAL A 134 -9.80 3.63 14.80
C VAL A 134 -9.07 3.78 13.46
N SER A 135 -8.31 4.87 13.32
CA SER A 135 -7.56 5.20 12.12
C SER A 135 -6.64 6.39 12.37
N TYR A 136 -5.72 6.62 11.46
CA TYR A 136 -5.00 7.88 11.36
C TYR A 136 -5.00 8.38 9.92
N GLN A 137 -4.74 9.67 9.75
CA GLN A 137 -4.72 10.36 8.47
C GLN A 137 -3.54 11.33 8.42
N ILE A 138 -2.81 11.29 7.33
CA ILE A 138 -1.66 12.15 7.08
C ILE A 138 -2.11 13.38 6.29
N HIS A 139 -1.74 14.57 6.74
CA HIS A 139 -1.96 15.83 6.04
C HIS A 139 -0.62 16.47 5.71
N GLN A 140 -0.41 16.79 4.45
CA GLN A 140 0.78 17.49 4.00
C GLN A 140 0.40 18.67 3.10
N ASN A 141 0.67 19.89 3.57
CA ASN A 141 0.47 21.14 2.84
C ASN A 141 1.76 21.89 2.54
N LYS A 142 2.90 21.41 3.06
CA LYS A 142 4.25 21.95 2.84
C LYS A 142 5.26 20.81 2.79
N PHE A 143 6.33 21.00 2.03
CA PHE A 143 7.47 20.11 2.04
C PHE A 143 8.03 19.94 3.45
N ALA A 144 8.55 18.75 3.74
CA ALA A 144 9.14 18.37 5.02
C ALA A 144 8.27 18.56 6.27
N LYS A 145 6.98 18.90 6.13
CA LYS A 145 6.06 19.12 7.27
C LYS A 145 4.81 18.27 7.12
N ILE A 146 4.50 17.50 8.17
CA ILE A 146 3.36 16.58 8.20
C ILE A 146 2.56 16.81 9.49
N GLU A 147 1.24 16.93 9.35
CA GLU A 147 0.29 16.80 10.45
C GLU A 147 -0.34 15.40 10.37
N ILE A 148 -0.37 14.68 11.48
CA ILE A 148 -1.03 13.37 11.56
C ILE A 148 -2.22 13.49 12.51
N ARG A 149 -3.39 13.22 11.98
CA ARG A 149 -4.65 13.20 12.74
C ARG A 149 -4.98 11.78 13.14
N VAL A 150 -5.08 11.53 14.43
CA VAL A 150 -5.35 10.21 15.00
C VAL A 150 -6.74 10.20 15.61
N LEU A 151 -7.54 9.22 15.23
CA LEU A 151 -8.86 8.97 15.81
C LEU A 151 -8.74 7.81 16.81
N GLN A 152 -8.80 8.12 18.10
CA GLN A 152 -8.77 7.12 19.18
C GLN A 152 -10.09 6.36 19.25
N LYS A 153 -10.03 5.05 19.58
CA LYS A 153 -11.24 4.27 19.85
C LYS A 153 -11.91 4.73 21.16
N THR A 154 -13.21 4.84 21.15
CA THR A 154 -13.99 5.12 22.38
C THR A 154 -13.85 4.02 23.43
N SER A 155 -13.59 2.78 22.99
CA SER A 155 -13.34 1.64 23.87
C SER A 155 -11.90 1.56 24.39
N SER A 156 -11.00 2.43 23.91
CA SER A 156 -9.60 2.43 24.36
C SER A 156 -9.50 2.78 25.83
N LYS A 157 -8.73 1.97 26.58
CA LYS A 157 -8.37 2.24 27.98
C LYS A 157 -7.09 3.04 28.10
N MET A 158 -6.42 3.32 27.00
CA MET A 158 -5.18 4.08 26.99
C MET A 158 -5.46 5.57 27.19
N ASP A 159 -4.71 6.18 28.09
CA ASP A 159 -4.74 7.64 28.26
C ASP A 159 -4.31 8.35 26.97
N SER A 160 -5.03 9.40 26.59
CA SER A 160 -4.83 10.11 25.33
C SER A 160 -3.45 10.74 25.21
N LYS A 161 -2.85 11.25 26.32
CA LYS A 161 -1.49 11.82 26.31
C LYS A 161 -0.45 10.72 26.10
N LYS A 162 -0.65 9.56 26.74
CA LYS A 162 0.21 8.39 26.57
C LYS A 162 0.14 7.88 25.12
N LEU A 163 -1.07 7.79 24.55
CA LEU A 163 -1.29 7.39 23.16
C LEU A 163 -0.55 8.31 22.21
N LEU A 164 -0.74 9.63 22.33
CA LEU A 164 -0.05 10.62 21.50
C LEU A 164 1.47 10.50 21.60
N LYS A 165 2.01 10.30 22.81
CA LYS A 165 3.46 10.16 23.01
C LYS A 165 4.01 8.95 22.27
N ILE A 166 3.39 7.77 22.45
CA ILE A 166 3.85 6.52 21.79
C ILE A 166 3.71 6.67 20.27
N PHE A 167 2.56 7.12 19.79
CA PHE A 167 2.30 7.31 18.36
C PHE A 167 3.30 8.27 17.72
N THR A 168 3.60 9.39 18.39
CA THR A 168 4.57 10.38 17.90
C THR A 168 5.98 9.80 17.80
N LEU A 169 6.40 9.01 18.79
CA LEU A 169 7.71 8.35 18.77
C LEU A 169 7.83 7.39 17.59
N GLU A 170 6.82 6.55 17.39
CA GLU A 170 6.81 5.57 16.31
C GLU A 170 6.78 6.23 14.93
N MET A 171 5.99 7.30 14.76
CA MET A 171 5.98 8.06 13.51
C MET A 171 7.31 8.78 13.24
N LYS A 172 8.00 9.27 14.26
CA LYS A 172 9.33 9.86 14.10
C LYS A 172 10.39 8.87 13.64
N GLU A 173 10.26 7.61 13.97
CA GLU A 173 11.15 6.55 13.46
C GLU A 173 10.94 6.31 11.96
N ASN A 174 9.69 6.36 11.50
CA ASN A 174 9.33 6.19 10.09
C ASN A 174 9.65 7.42 9.23
N LEU A 175 9.57 8.62 9.81
CA LEU A 175 9.59 9.91 9.12
C LEU A 175 10.66 10.84 9.70
N LYS A 176 11.89 10.33 9.87
CA LYS A 176 13.00 11.01 10.59
C LYS A 176 13.30 12.43 10.09
N ASP A 177 13.19 12.63 8.77
CA ASP A 177 13.55 13.89 8.13
C ASP A 177 12.39 14.90 8.10
N PHE A 178 11.21 14.51 8.58
CA PHE A 178 10.02 15.37 8.59
C PHE A 178 9.80 16.04 9.94
N LYS A 179 9.30 17.26 9.88
CA LYS A 179 8.69 17.93 11.05
C LYS A 179 7.27 17.39 11.21
N ILE A 180 7.05 16.59 12.26
CA ILE A 180 5.78 15.91 12.51
C ILE A 180 5.03 16.57 13.65
N GLU A 181 3.76 16.86 13.43
CA GLU A 181 2.78 17.24 14.45
C GLU A 181 1.69 16.16 14.52
N VAL A 182 1.44 15.60 15.70
CA VAL A 182 0.39 14.56 15.89
C VAL A 182 -0.71 15.12 16.76
N LYS A 183 -1.95 14.97 16.32
CA LYS A 183 -3.15 15.46 17.01
C LYS A 183 -4.19 14.36 17.16
N LEU A 184 -4.78 14.26 18.33
CA LEU A 184 -6.04 13.52 18.47
C LEU A 184 -7.19 14.37 17.93
N VAL A 185 -8.05 13.74 17.17
CA VAL A 185 -9.19 14.41 16.54
C VAL A 185 -10.45 13.57 16.68
N ASN A 186 -11.60 14.23 16.54
CA ASN A 186 -12.88 13.57 16.41
C ASN A 186 -13.13 13.15 14.96
N GLU A 187 -14.13 12.31 14.73
CA GLU A 187 -14.40 11.74 13.41
C GLU A 187 -14.79 12.81 12.35
N ASP A 188 -15.38 13.93 12.76
CA ASP A 188 -15.73 15.06 11.90
C ASP A 188 -14.51 15.75 11.27
N LYS A 189 -13.32 15.59 11.86
CA LYS A 189 -12.04 16.13 11.36
C LYS A 189 -11.29 15.17 10.42
N ILE A 190 -11.81 13.98 10.20
CA ILE A 190 -11.24 13.02 9.27
C ILE A 190 -11.86 13.24 7.88
N VAL A 191 -11.02 13.55 6.92
CA VAL A 191 -11.43 13.76 5.52
C VAL A 191 -11.84 12.42 4.90
N LYS A 192 -13.01 12.42 4.28
CA LYS A 192 -13.56 11.26 3.58
C LYS A 192 -13.71 11.57 2.09
N SER A 193 -13.56 10.58 1.26
CA SER A 193 -13.89 10.68 -0.17
C SER A 193 -15.39 10.89 -0.36
N HIS A 194 -15.80 11.25 -1.58
CA HIS A 194 -17.21 11.36 -1.96
C HIS A 194 -18.05 10.08 -1.72
N ARG A 195 -17.36 8.92 -1.62
CA ARG A 195 -17.96 7.60 -1.29
C ARG A 195 -17.92 7.28 0.21
N GLY A 196 -17.60 8.24 1.07
CA GLY A 196 -17.51 8.06 2.52
C GLY A 196 -16.31 7.29 3.03
N LYS A 197 -15.36 6.88 2.16
CA LYS A 197 -14.12 6.19 2.59
C LYS A 197 -13.13 7.19 3.15
N LYS A 198 -12.50 6.87 4.28
CA LYS A 198 -11.41 7.66 4.85
C LYS A 198 -10.22 7.72 3.88
N ILE A 199 -9.73 8.92 3.61
CA ILE A 199 -8.54 9.16 2.79
C ILE A 199 -7.34 8.99 3.70
N PHE A 200 -6.28 8.30 3.26
CA PHE A 200 -5.09 8.09 4.07
C PHE A 200 -4.15 9.29 4.04
N LEU A 201 -3.93 9.84 2.85
CA LEU A 201 -3.13 11.05 2.63
C LEU A 201 -3.99 12.17 2.06
N VAL A 202 -4.03 13.29 2.76
CA VAL A 202 -4.60 14.57 2.30
C VAL A 202 -3.44 15.50 1.97
N GLN A 203 -3.31 15.88 0.71
CA GLN A 203 -2.15 16.63 0.24
C GLN A 203 -2.58 17.86 -0.56
N GLU A 204 -2.07 19.00 -0.15
CA GLU A 204 -2.31 20.31 -0.75
C GLU A 204 -0.98 21.07 -0.87
N LEU A 205 0.03 20.45 -1.47
CA LEU A 205 1.33 21.07 -1.72
C LEU A 205 1.16 22.20 -2.74
N LYS A 206 1.58 23.37 -2.36
CA LYS A 206 1.68 24.57 -3.20
C LYS A 206 3.13 24.94 -3.43
#